data_36dffa27bcb060d7057afb499ec4082c
#
_entry.id   36dffa27bcb060d7057afb499ec4082c
#
_cell.length_a   1.000
_cell.length_b   1.000
_cell.length_c   1.000
_cell.angle_alpha   90.00
_cell.angle_beta   90.00
_cell.angle_gamma   90.00
#
_symmetry.space_group_name_H-M   'P 1'
#
loop_
_entity.id
_entity.type
_entity.pdbx_description
1 polymer ?
#
loop_
_entity_poly.entity_id
_entity_poly.type
_entity_poly.pdbx_seq_one_letter_code
_entity_poly.pdbx_strand_id
1 'polypeptide(L)'
;MQRIHARAVKTRVLLAASVVLFALGGLAQGDARYSELPNFHQVNAQVYRGGQPKAGGLEKLKAMGIRTILNLRGEDDHSRAEGDAARRLGLRYYSISLPGFSNPKDEEVDRVLEIINAHENQPVFVHCHHGKDRTGTIIASYRISHDGWNAEQAKAEAKRYGLSWVQFGMRNYIDHYYARPQRKRDGAGLVKRSVVESARISNQNDGPAIPVAVVRDANRSVQSGPGICRRDLCN
;
A
#
# COMPACT_ATOMS: atom_id res chain seq x y z
N MET A 1 25.32 47.14 45.20
CA MET A 1 24.50 45.95 44.93
C MET A 1 23.77 45.92 43.56
N GLN A 2 24.14 46.71 42.55
CA GLN A 2 23.43 46.80 41.25
C GLN A 2 24.14 46.15 40.04
N ARG A 3 25.34 45.61 40.19
CA ARG A 3 26.11 45.04 39.07
C ARG A 3 25.93 43.55 38.85
N ILE A 4 25.27 42.79 39.73
CA ILE A 4 25.12 41.33 39.64
C ILE A 4 23.87 40.93 38.82
N HIS A 5 22.81 41.78 38.78
CA HIS A 5 21.57 41.46 38.06
C HIS A 5 21.67 41.62 36.53
N ALA A 6 22.56 42.49 36.01
CA ALA A 6 22.72 42.73 34.58
C ALA A 6 23.41 41.58 33.82
N ARG A 7 24.25 40.76 34.50
CA ARG A 7 24.92 39.63 33.84
C ARG A 7 24.03 38.39 33.71
N ALA A 8 23.11 38.16 34.66
CA ALA A 8 22.22 37.01 34.63
C ALA A 8 21.12 37.09 33.52
N VAL A 9 20.69 38.32 33.19
CA VAL A 9 19.68 38.54 32.13
C VAL A 9 20.28 38.34 30.75
N LYS A 10 21.53 38.76 30.50
CA LYS A 10 22.20 38.59 29.19
C LYS A 10 22.47 37.11 28.88
N THR A 11 22.81 36.30 29.87
CA THR A 11 23.08 34.86 29.68
C THR A 11 21.81 34.07 29.37
N ARG A 12 20.66 34.43 29.96
CA ARG A 12 19.36 33.77 29.69
C ARG A 12 18.79 34.10 28.31
N VAL A 13 19.01 35.29 27.79
CA VAL A 13 18.57 35.69 26.46
C VAL A 13 19.39 35.00 25.35
N LEU A 14 20.67 34.76 25.57
CA LEU A 14 21.53 34.06 24.62
C LEU A 14 21.22 32.55 24.55
N LEU A 15 20.82 31.93 25.64
CA LEU A 15 20.39 30.51 25.65
C LEU A 15 19.03 30.30 24.99
N ALA A 16 18.09 31.26 25.11
CA ALA A 16 16.79 31.19 24.43
C ALA A 16 16.91 31.36 22.90
N ALA A 17 17.84 32.20 22.42
CA ALA A 17 18.09 32.41 20.99
C ALA A 17 18.71 31.17 20.31
N SER A 18 19.52 30.38 21.03
CA SER A 18 20.14 29.16 20.47
C SER A 18 19.16 28.01 20.26
N VAL A 19 18.09 27.91 21.06
CA VAL A 19 17.08 26.87 20.93
C VAL A 19 16.11 27.14 19.76
N VAL A 20 15.85 28.40 19.43
CA VAL A 20 14.95 28.77 18.31
C VAL A 20 15.61 28.53 16.95
N LEU A 21 16.93 28.63 16.82
CA LEU A 21 17.62 28.39 15.55
C LEU A 21 17.66 26.91 15.15
N PHE A 22 17.50 25.96 16.08
CA PHE A 22 17.48 24.53 15.76
C PHE A 22 16.11 24.03 15.25
N ALA A 23 15.05 24.80 15.41
CA ALA A 23 13.71 24.42 15.00
C ALA A 23 13.36 24.76 13.52
N LEU A 24 14.22 25.52 12.82
CA LEU A 24 13.97 25.97 11.45
C LEU A 24 14.76 25.22 10.38
N GLY A 25 15.52 24.19 10.74
CA GLY A 25 16.39 23.42 9.83
C GLY A 25 15.75 22.23 9.15
N GLY A 26 14.45 22.03 9.25
CA GLY A 26 13.72 20.92 8.61
C GLY A 26 13.31 21.21 7.16
N LEU A 27 14.22 21.71 6.31
CA LEU A 27 14.02 21.68 4.85
C LEU A 27 14.09 20.22 4.42
N ALA A 28 13.00 19.70 3.84
CA ALA A 28 12.87 18.38 3.27
C ALA A 28 13.94 18.13 2.21
N GLN A 29 15.13 17.76 2.65
CA GLN A 29 16.12 17.12 1.79
C GLN A 29 15.57 15.73 1.52
N GLY A 30 15.28 15.42 0.26
CA GLY A 30 14.98 14.07 -0.17
C GLY A 30 16.07 13.16 0.37
N ASP A 31 15.67 12.19 1.19
CA ASP A 31 16.59 11.34 1.92
C ASP A 31 17.53 10.63 0.93
N ALA A 32 18.82 10.98 0.94
CA ALA A 32 19.86 10.34 0.13
C ALA A 32 19.93 8.81 0.32
N ARG A 33 19.26 8.31 1.37
CA ARG A 33 19.08 6.88 1.68
C ARG A 33 18.25 6.11 0.65
N TYR A 34 17.51 6.79 -0.22
CA TYR A 34 16.55 6.18 -1.15
C TYR A 34 16.73 6.69 -2.58
N SER A 35 17.98 6.77 -3.05
CA SER A 35 18.29 7.23 -4.43
C SER A 35 17.62 6.39 -5.52
N GLU A 36 17.35 5.10 -5.22
CA GLU A 36 16.65 4.15 -6.08
C GLU A 36 15.13 4.31 -6.07
N LEU A 37 14.59 5.06 -5.10
CA LEU A 37 13.16 5.27 -4.88
C LEU A 37 12.80 6.77 -4.94
N PRO A 38 12.65 7.34 -6.14
CA PRO A 38 12.34 8.76 -6.27
C PRO A 38 11.05 9.14 -5.55
N ASN A 39 11.04 10.29 -4.86
CA ASN A 39 9.88 10.81 -4.13
C ASN A 39 9.24 9.77 -3.18
N PHE A 40 10.09 8.96 -2.54
CA PHE A 40 9.65 7.92 -1.61
C PHE A 40 9.22 8.52 -0.28
N HIS A 41 8.02 8.15 0.18
CA HIS A 41 7.51 8.53 1.48
C HIS A 41 6.62 7.42 2.06
N GLN A 42 6.64 7.31 3.38
CA GLN A 42 5.69 6.49 4.12
C GLN A 42 4.42 7.31 4.38
N VAL A 43 3.27 6.78 3.98
CA VAL A 43 1.95 7.35 4.27
C VAL A 43 1.48 6.92 5.65
N ASN A 44 1.57 5.62 5.91
CA ASN A 44 1.38 4.98 7.23
C ASN A 44 2.09 3.62 7.24
N ALA A 45 1.83 2.78 8.24
CA ALA A 45 2.49 1.48 8.35
C ALA A 45 2.14 0.50 7.20
N GLN A 46 1.01 0.68 6.52
CA GLN A 46 0.50 -0.19 5.46
C GLN A 46 0.70 0.37 4.06
N VAL A 47 0.92 1.68 3.92
CA VAL A 47 0.94 2.35 2.62
C VAL A 47 2.18 3.21 2.48
N TYR A 48 2.87 3.02 1.36
CA TYR A 48 4.05 3.78 0.94
C TYR A 48 3.78 4.34 -0.46
N ARG A 49 4.42 5.45 -0.77
CA ARG A 49 4.26 6.14 -2.06
C ARG A 49 5.61 6.51 -2.67
N GLY A 50 5.65 6.66 -3.99
CA GLY A 50 6.86 7.13 -4.67
C GLY A 50 6.69 7.27 -6.17
N GLY A 51 7.82 7.53 -6.83
CA GLY A 51 7.98 7.42 -8.27
C GLY A 51 8.42 6.02 -8.69
N GLN A 52 8.59 5.85 -10.00
CA GLN A 52 9.09 4.60 -10.60
C GLN A 52 10.38 4.16 -9.92
N PRO A 53 10.44 2.95 -9.33
CA PRO A 53 11.68 2.41 -8.80
C PRO A 53 12.77 2.32 -9.88
N LYS A 54 13.98 2.75 -9.53
CA LYS A 54 15.17 2.57 -10.35
C LYS A 54 15.81 1.21 -10.09
N ALA A 55 16.91 0.90 -10.75
CA ALA A 55 17.69 -0.33 -10.50
C ALA A 55 17.99 -0.50 -9.00
N GLY A 56 17.71 -1.69 -8.44
CA GLY A 56 17.83 -1.97 -7.02
C GLY A 56 16.65 -1.50 -6.14
N GLY A 57 15.70 -0.73 -6.72
CA GLY A 57 14.59 -0.17 -5.95
C GLY A 57 13.57 -1.21 -5.48
N LEU A 58 13.27 -2.22 -6.31
CA LEU A 58 12.34 -3.29 -5.93
C LEU A 58 12.94 -4.18 -4.82
N GLU A 59 14.24 -4.49 -4.90
CA GLU A 59 14.97 -5.22 -3.86
C GLU A 59 14.94 -4.47 -2.54
N LYS A 60 15.13 -3.14 -2.60
CA LYS A 60 15.05 -2.28 -1.42
C LYS A 60 13.65 -2.26 -0.82
N LEU A 61 12.61 -2.12 -1.63
CA LEU A 61 11.22 -2.18 -1.18
C LEU A 61 10.92 -3.53 -0.51
N LYS A 62 11.36 -4.65 -1.10
CA LYS A 62 11.24 -5.98 -0.48
C LYS A 62 11.97 -6.05 0.86
N ALA A 63 13.20 -5.54 0.95
CA ALA A 63 13.98 -5.52 2.20
C ALA A 63 13.30 -4.67 3.30
N MET A 64 12.50 -3.67 2.92
CA MET A 64 11.67 -2.87 3.83
C MET A 64 10.36 -3.57 4.24
N GLY A 65 10.09 -4.78 3.75
CA GLY A 65 8.89 -5.55 4.07
C GLY A 65 7.68 -5.22 3.19
N ILE A 66 7.83 -4.44 2.12
CA ILE A 66 6.76 -4.23 1.15
C ILE A 66 6.38 -5.58 0.52
N ARG A 67 5.09 -5.82 0.38
CA ARG A 67 4.54 -7.05 -0.21
C ARG A 67 3.97 -6.85 -1.60
N THR A 68 3.51 -5.62 -1.88
CA THR A 68 2.80 -5.32 -3.13
C THR A 68 3.31 -4.04 -3.76
N ILE A 69 3.53 -4.09 -5.05
CA ILE A 69 3.79 -2.95 -5.93
C ILE A 69 2.53 -2.64 -6.70
N LEU A 70 2.07 -1.39 -6.66
CA LEU A 70 0.90 -0.91 -7.39
C LEU A 70 1.32 0.23 -8.32
N ASN A 71 1.42 -0.10 -9.61
CA ASN A 71 1.82 0.81 -10.68
C ASN A 71 0.59 1.51 -11.28
N LEU A 72 0.62 2.85 -11.31
CA LEU A 72 -0.46 3.69 -11.87
C LEU A 72 -0.15 4.21 -13.28
N ARG A 73 0.92 3.72 -13.93
CA ARG A 73 1.33 4.18 -15.27
C ARG A 73 0.55 3.51 -16.40
N GLY A 74 0.02 2.34 -16.17
CA GLY A 74 -0.57 1.50 -17.18
C GLY A 74 0.43 0.50 -17.77
N GLU A 75 0.02 -0.19 -18.83
CA GLU A 75 0.79 -1.29 -19.43
C GLU A 75 1.65 -0.78 -20.58
N ASP A 76 2.94 -0.72 -20.34
CA ASP A 76 3.99 -0.51 -21.33
C ASP A 76 5.12 -1.54 -21.10
N ASP A 77 6.17 -1.51 -21.92
CA ASP A 77 7.31 -2.44 -21.75
C ASP A 77 7.99 -2.29 -20.39
N HIS A 78 8.04 -1.05 -19.87
CA HIS A 78 8.62 -0.80 -18.56
C HIS A 78 7.77 -1.40 -17.44
N SER A 79 6.44 -1.29 -17.51
CA SER A 79 5.56 -1.87 -16.49
C SER A 79 5.54 -3.39 -16.56
N ARG A 80 5.65 -3.99 -17.76
CA ARG A 80 5.80 -5.44 -17.89
C ARG A 80 7.10 -5.94 -17.28
N ALA A 81 8.22 -5.31 -17.62
CA ALA A 81 9.54 -5.65 -17.08
C ALA A 81 9.59 -5.49 -15.54
N GLU A 82 8.99 -4.42 -15.02
CA GLU A 82 8.84 -4.19 -13.58
C GLU A 82 8.00 -5.29 -12.91
N GLY A 83 6.87 -5.65 -13.51
CA GLY A 83 6.01 -6.71 -13.01
C GLY A 83 6.72 -8.06 -12.94
N ASP A 84 7.51 -8.41 -13.96
CA ASP A 84 8.29 -9.63 -13.98
C ASP A 84 9.40 -9.60 -12.92
N ALA A 85 10.08 -8.47 -12.76
CA ALA A 85 11.09 -8.29 -11.71
C ALA A 85 10.47 -8.39 -10.31
N ALA A 86 9.32 -7.75 -10.08
CA ALA A 86 8.60 -7.82 -8.81
C ALA A 86 8.18 -9.27 -8.47
N ARG A 87 7.63 -10.01 -9.44
CA ARG A 87 7.23 -11.42 -9.25
C ARG A 87 8.43 -12.32 -8.94
N ARG A 88 9.57 -12.13 -9.62
CA ARG A 88 10.82 -12.87 -9.31
C ARG A 88 11.30 -12.64 -7.88
N LEU A 89 11.04 -11.44 -7.34
CA LEU A 89 11.33 -11.11 -5.95
C LEU A 89 10.25 -11.63 -4.97
N GLY A 90 9.16 -12.25 -5.45
CA GLY A 90 8.05 -12.71 -4.64
C GLY A 90 7.12 -11.56 -4.17
N LEU A 91 7.16 -10.40 -4.83
CA LEU A 91 6.23 -9.31 -4.63
C LEU A 91 4.97 -9.50 -5.47
N ARG A 92 3.80 -9.13 -4.93
CA ARG A 92 2.60 -8.96 -5.74
C ARG A 92 2.74 -7.72 -6.61
N TYR A 93 2.23 -7.78 -7.82
CA TYR A 93 2.28 -6.66 -8.75
C TYR A 93 0.92 -6.42 -9.38
N TYR A 94 0.46 -5.19 -9.29
CA TYR A 94 -0.76 -4.71 -9.96
C TYR A 94 -0.41 -3.51 -10.83
N SER A 95 -1.01 -3.43 -12.02
CA SER A 95 -0.93 -2.29 -12.91
C SER A 95 -2.33 -1.80 -13.24
N ILE A 96 -2.62 -0.55 -12.89
CA ILE A 96 -3.87 0.12 -13.20
C ILE A 96 -3.54 1.45 -13.85
N SER A 97 -3.89 1.58 -15.13
CA SER A 97 -3.62 2.81 -15.89
C SER A 97 -4.51 3.94 -15.43
N LEU A 98 -3.93 5.00 -14.89
CA LEU A 98 -4.61 6.26 -14.65
C LEU A 98 -4.19 7.29 -15.72
N PRO A 99 -5.09 8.18 -16.15
CA PRO A 99 -4.78 9.22 -17.11
C PRO A 99 -3.68 10.15 -16.59
N GLY A 100 -2.88 10.71 -17.51
CA GLY A 100 -1.77 11.60 -17.14
C GLY A 100 -2.20 13.02 -16.78
N PHE A 101 -3.29 13.52 -17.40
CA PHE A 101 -3.72 14.92 -17.30
C PHE A 101 -5.20 15.11 -17.01
N SER A 102 -6.06 14.18 -17.40
CA SER A 102 -7.51 14.25 -17.17
C SER A 102 -7.89 13.70 -15.80
N ASN A 103 -9.17 13.84 -15.45
CA ASN A 103 -9.74 13.18 -14.28
C ASN A 103 -9.62 11.65 -14.44
N PRO A 104 -9.17 10.92 -13.44
CA PRO A 104 -9.37 9.47 -13.41
C PRO A 104 -10.86 9.15 -13.30
N LYS A 105 -11.24 7.95 -13.72
CA LYS A 105 -12.61 7.45 -13.52
C LYS A 105 -12.77 6.96 -12.07
N ASP A 106 -13.98 7.07 -11.57
CA ASP A 106 -14.34 6.61 -10.22
C ASP A 106 -14.00 5.13 -10.02
N GLU A 107 -14.32 4.29 -10.99
CA GLU A 107 -14.10 2.85 -10.95
C GLU A 107 -12.59 2.50 -10.92
N GLU A 108 -11.77 3.29 -11.60
CA GLU A 108 -10.31 3.12 -11.59
C GLU A 108 -9.74 3.42 -10.20
N VAL A 109 -10.19 4.52 -9.58
CA VAL A 109 -9.75 4.92 -8.25
C VAL A 109 -10.27 3.95 -7.19
N ASP A 110 -11.53 3.55 -7.26
CA ASP A 110 -12.13 2.60 -6.34
C ASP A 110 -11.37 1.26 -6.38
N ARG A 111 -11.06 0.73 -7.57
CA ARG A 111 -10.26 -0.48 -7.74
C ARG A 111 -8.84 -0.36 -7.15
N VAL A 112 -8.19 0.80 -7.32
CA VAL A 112 -6.89 1.07 -6.70
C VAL A 112 -7.00 1.04 -5.18
N LEU A 113 -8.03 1.67 -4.62
CA LEU A 113 -8.26 1.71 -3.17
C LEU A 113 -8.63 0.33 -2.60
N GLU A 114 -9.36 -0.50 -3.34
CA GLU A 114 -9.61 -1.90 -2.97
C GLU A 114 -8.30 -2.67 -2.81
N ILE A 115 -7.37 -2.55 -3.77
CA ILE A 115 -6.06 -3.20 -3.69
C ILE A 115 -5.25 -2.70 -2.49
N ILE A 116 -5.25 -1.38 -2.24
CA ILE A 116 -4.52 -0.78 -1.12
C ILE A 116 -5.08 -1.25 0.22
N ASN A 117 -6.41 -1.36 0.33
CA ASN A 117 -7.09 -1.71 1.57
C ASN A 117 -7.15 -3.22 1.84
N ALA A 118 -6.88 -4.07 0.84
CA ALA A 118 -6.85 -5.51 1.01
C ALA A 118 -5.68 -5.90 1.93
N HIS A 119 -6.00 -6.50 3.07
CA HIS A 119 -5.02 -6.84 4.11
C HIS A 119 -3.90 -7.76 3.60
N GLU A 120 -4.22 -8.69 2.71
CA GLU A 120 -3.25 -9.60 2.10
C GLU A 120 -2.23 -8.89 1.22
N ASN A 121 -2.53 -7.69 0.71
CA ASN A 121 -1.63 -6.90 -0.10
C ASN A 121 -0.65 -6.03 0.71
N GLN A 122 -0.98 -5.76 1.97
CA GLN A 122 -0.24 -4.80 2.80
C GLN A 122 1.07 -5.38 3.34
N PRO A 123 2.13 -4.58 3.44
CA PRO A 123 2.26 -3.19 3.02
C PRO A 123 2.36 -3.01 1.50
N VAL A 124 1.74 -1.92 0.98
CA VAL A 124 1.65 -1.60 -0.46
C VAL A 124 2.52 -0.39 -0.79
N PHE A 125 3.31 -0.48 -1.85
CA PHE A 125 3.98 0.68 -2.45
C PHE A 125 3.23 1.12 -3.70
N VAL A 126 2.70 2.34 -3.68
CA VAL A 126 1.92 2.96 -4.77
C VAL A 126 2.80 3.94 -5.51
N HIS A 127 2.92 3.77 -6.83
CA HIS A 127 3.74 4.68 -7.63
C HIS A 127 3.15 4.98 -9.01
N CYS A 128 3.64 6.07 -9.59
CA CYS A 128 3.53 6.39 -11.01
C CYS A 128 4.93 6.73 -11.55
N HIS A 129 5.06 7.48 -12.63
CA HIS A 129 6.37 7.84 -13.16
C HIS A 129 7.20 8.69 -12.17
N HIS A 130 6.63 9.83 -11.73
CA HIS A 130 7.33 10.75 -10.82
C HIS A 130 6.90 10.63 -9.34
N GLY A 131 5.85 9.86 -9.04
CA GLY A 131 5.29 9.79 -7.69
C GLY A 131 4.56 11.05 -7.25
N LYS A 132 4.19 11.91 -8.17
CA LYS A 132 3.63 13.25 -7.91
C LYS A 132 2.12 13.27 -8.14
N ASP A 133 1.68 13.34 -9.40
CA ASP A 133 0.31 13.68 -9.77
C ASP A 133 -0.67 12.50 -9.56
N ARG A 134 -0.55 11.41 -10.34
CA ARG A 134 -1.41 10.22 -10.19
C ARG A 134 -1.32 9.62 -8.80
N THR A 135 -0.09 9.44 -8.30
CA THR A 135 0.15 8.95 -6.93
C THR A 135 -0.44 9.89 -5.89
N GLY A 136 -0.26 11.21 -6.07
CA GLY A 136 -0.82 12.24 -5.18
C GLY A 136 -2.35 12.18 -5.11
N THR A 137 -3.02 12.02 -6.26
CA THR A 137 -4.47 11.91 -6.34
C THR A 137 -4.99 10.66 -5.63
N ILE A 138 -4.35 9.51 -5.84
CA ILE A 138 -4.73 8.26 -5.16
C ILE A 138 -4.51 8.35 -3.64
N ILE A 139 -3.38 8.88 -3.20
CA ILE A 139 -3.13 9.03 -1.77
C ILE A 139 -4.10 10.04 -1.14
N ALA A 140 -4.45 11.13 -1.84
CA ALA A 140 -5.48 12.05 -1.39
C ALA A 140 -6.85 11.37 -1.23
N SER A 141 -7.26 10.54 -2.22
CA SER A 141 -8.50 9.75 -2.12
C SER A 141 -8.45 8.74 -0.97
N TYR A 142 -7.30 8.11 -0.75
CA TYR A 142 -7.07 7.22 0.40
C TYR A 142 -7.22 7.98 1.74
N ARG A 143 -6.60 9.15 1.89
CA ARG A 143 -6.73 9.99 3.09
C ARG A 143 -8.18 10.38 3.38
N ILE A 144 -8.93 10.71 2.32
CA ILE A 144 -10.35 11.06 2.45
C ILE A 144 -11.18 9.87 2.92
N SER A 145 -11.01 8.70 2.29
CA SER A 145 -11.84 7.53 2.57
C SER A 145 -11.41 6.75 3.82
N HIS A 146 -10.11 6.70 4.10
CA HIS A 146 -9.54 5.91 5.19
C HIS A 146 -9.30 6.73 6.46
N ASP A 147 -8.72 7.94 6.31
CA ASP A 147 -8.32 8.77 7.46
C ASP A 147 -9.36 9.86 7.78
N GLY A 148 -10.43 10.00 6.96
CA GLY A 148 -11.49 10.96 7.18
C GLY A 148 -11.09 12.41 6.89
N TRP A 149 -10.04 12.64 6.10
CA TRP A 149 -9.59 13.98 5.77
C TRP A 149 -10.59 14.70 4.86
N ASN A 150 -10.65 16.03 4.98
CA ASN A 150 -11.35 16.85 4.00
C ASN A 150 -10.50 17.07 2.72
N ALA A 151 -11.13 17.58 1.67
CA ALA A 151 -10.46 17.79 0.38
C ALA A 151 -9.26 18.74 0.48
N GLU A 152 -9.35 19.79 1.31
CA GLU A 152 -8.27 20.76 1.45
C GLU A 152 -7.01 20.14 2.11
N GLN A 153 -7.20 19.35 3.16
CA GLN A 153 -6.12 18.61 3.82
C GLN A 153 -5.44 17.65 2.84
N ALA A 154 -6.24 16.88 2.10
CA ALA A 154 -5.75 15.90 1.13
C ALA A 154 -5.01 16.57 -0.04
N LYS A 155 -5.53 17.69 -0.58
CA LYS A 155 -4.87 18.49 -1.61
C LYS A 155 -3.57 19.13 -1.12
N ALA A 156 -3.55 19.60 0.12
CA ALA A 156 -2.35 20.19 0.72
C ALA A 156 -1.21 19.14 0.83
N GLU A 157 -1.51 17.92 1.27
CA GLU A 157 -0.56 16.82 1.28
C GLU A 157 -0.10 16.46 -0.14
N ALA A 158 -1.01 16.29 -1.09
CA ALA A 158 -0.67 15.97 -2.47
C ALA A 158 0.24 17.05 -3.10
N LYS A 159 -0.05 18.33 -2.87
CA LYS A 159 0.78 19.47 -3.30
C LYS A 159 2.16 19.43 -2.65
N ARG A 160 2.26 19.14 -1.37
CA ARG A 160 3.53 19.01 -0.64
C ARG A 160 4.44 17.96 -1.28
N TYR A 161 3.88 16.88 -1.83
CA TYR A 161 4.60 15.81 -2.52
C TYR A 161 4.65 15.98 -4.04
N GLY A 162 4.33 17.16 -4.54
CA GLY A 162 4.59 17.59 -5.92
C GLY A 162 3.43 17.46 -6.88
N LEU A 163 2.16 17.30 -6.41
CA LEU A 163 1.01 17.45 -7.29
C LEU A 163 1.06 18.84 -7.95
N SER A 164 1.16 18.83 -9.27
CA SER A 164 1.38 20.04 -10.05
C SER A 164 0.14 20.93 -10.09
N TRP A 165 0.38 22.25 -10.07
CA TRP A 165 -0.70 23.22 -10.18
C TRP A 165 -1.42 23.19 -11.55
N VAL A 166 -0.73 22.74 -12.63
CA VAL A 166 -1.31 22.57 -13.98
C VAL A 166 -2.13 21.31 -14.13
N GLN A 167 -2.13 20.41 -13.15
CA GLN A 167 -2.91 19.18 -13.15
C GLN A 167 -4.36 19.44 -12.67
N PHE A 168 -5.08 20.27 -13.42
CA PHE A 168 -6.45 20.67 -13.05
C PHE A 168 -7.39 19.47 -12.88
N GLY A 169 -7.32 18.50 -13.81
CA GLY A 169 -8.16 17.30 -13.75
C GLY A 169 -7.96 16.54 -12.45
N MET A 170 -6.71 16.22 -12.09
CA MET A 170 -6.40 15.46 -10.88
C MET A 170 -6.76 16.23 -9.59
N ARG A 171 -6.56 17.54 -9.59
CA ARG A 171 -6.94 18.39 -8.45
C ARG A 171 -8.45 18.46 -8.26
N ASN A 172 -9.18 18.69 -9.36
CA ASN A 172 -10.64 18.70 -9.34
C ASN A 172 -11.21 17.34 -8.95
N TYR A 173 -10.51 16.24 -9.32
CA TYR A 173 -10.94 14.91 -8.91
C TYR A 173 -10.89 14.71 -7.40
N ILE A 174 -9.93 15.29 -6.69
CA ILE A 174 -9.88 15.20 -5.22
C ILE A 174 -11.13 15.86 -4.61
N ASP A 175 -11.56 17.03 -5.13
CA ASP A 175 -12.79 17.69 -4.69
C ASP A 175 -14.03 16.85 -5.04
N HIS A 176 -14.07 16.32 -6.26
CA HIS A 176 -15.13 15.40 -6.69
C HIS A 176 -15.20 14.16 -5.81
N TYR A 177 -14.06 13.52 -5.53
CA TYR A 177 -14.00 12.34 -4.68
C TYR A 177 -14.52 12.62 -3.26
N TYR A 178 -14.16 13.77 -2.69
CA TYR A 178 -14.68 14.20 -1.39
C TYR A 178 -16.18 14.44 -1.38
N ALA A 179 -16.72 15.02 -2.47
CA ALA A 179 -18.15 15.29 -2.60
C ALA A 179 -18.99 14.02 -2.87
N ARG A 180 -18.38 12.88 -3.21
CA ARG A 180 -19.10 11.61 -3.40
C ARG A 180 -19.83 11.20 -2.12
N PRO A 181 -21.05 10.65 -2.21
CA PRO A 181 -21.75 10.11 -1.04
C PRO A 181 -20.87 9.12 -0.28
N GLN A 182 -20.86 9.17 1.05
CA GLN A 182 -20.05 8.32 1.93
C GLN A 182 -20.12 6.83 1.52
N ARG A 183 -21.32 6.37 1.20
CA ARG A 183 -21.59 4.99 0.76
C ARG A 183 -20.81 4.56 -0.49
N LYS A 184 -20.46 5.49 -1.39
CA LYS A 184 -19.62 5.22 -2.57
C LYS A 184 -18.13 5.34 -2.25
N ARG A 185 -17.77 6.11 -1.23
CA ARG A 185 -16.37 6.24 -0.76
C ARG A 185 -15.93 5.02 0.04
N ASP A 186 -16.86 4.41 0.78
CA ASP A 186 -16.64 3.23 1.62
C ASP A 186 -16.83 1.91 0.85
N GLY A 187 -16.93 1.94 -0.47
CA GLY A 187 -17.14 0.76 -1.31
C GLY A 187 -16.16 -0.39 -1.04
N ALA A 188 -14.95 -0.04 -0.61
CA ALA A 188 -13.98 -1.00 -0.06
C ALA A 188 -14.35 -1.56 1.34
N GLY A 189 -15.30 -0.94 2.05
CA GLY A 189 -15.78 -1.39 3.37
C GLY A 189 -16.95 -2.39 3.29
N LEU A 190 -17.69 -2.40 2.19
CA LEU A 190 -18.87 -3.28 2.04
C LEU A 190 -18.51 -4.74 1.79
N VAL A 191 -17.35 -5.01 1.17
CA VAL A 191 -16.85 -6.39 1.00
C VAL A 191 -16.57 -7.05 2.35
N LYS A 192 -16.10 -6.28 3.35
CA LYS A 192 -15.88 -6.83 4.72
C LYS A 192 -17.19 -7.21 5.43
N ARG A 193 -18.29 -6.51 5.21
CA ARG A 193 -19.59 -6.86 5.82
C ARG A 193 -20.22 -8.07 5.18
N SER A 194 -20.18 -8.21 3.86
CA SER A 194 -20.76 -9.36 3.17
C SER A 194 -19.98 -10.65 3.43
N VAL A 195 -18.66 -10.61 3.52
CA VAL A 195 -17.82 -11.77 3.83
C VAL A 195 -17.97 -12.21 5.29
N VAL A 196 -18.03 -11.26 6.23
CA VAL A 196 -18.27 -11.59 7.65
C VAL A 196 -19.69 -12.07 7.89
N GLU A 197 -20.67 -11.54 7.21
CA GLU A 197 -22.08 -11.99 7.29
C GLU A 197 -22.25 -13.37 6.64
N SER A 198 -21.62 -13.63 5.48
CA SER A 198 -21.62 -14.98 4.87
C SER A 198 -20.91 -16.02 5.75
N ALA A 199 -19.83 -15.64 6.43
CA ALA A 199 -19.14 -16.51 7.38
C ALA A 199 -19.96 -16.77 8.66
N ARG A 200 -20.80 -15.83 9.09
CA ARG A 200 -21.72 -16.03 10.22
C ARG A 200 -22.89 -16.93 9.87
N ILE A 201 -23.41 -16.86 8.65
CA ILE A 201 -24.51 -17.69 8.18
C ILE A 201 -24.06 -19.13 7.99
N SER A 202 -22.84 -19.39 7.52
CA SER A 202 -22.31 -20.76 7.39
C SER A 202 -22.01 -21.44 8.73
N ASN A 203 -21.81 -20.65 9.81
CA ASN A 203 -21.54 -21.21 11.15
C ASN A 203 -22.82 -21.45 11.99
N GLN A 204 -24.02 -21.12 11.47
CA GLN A 204 -25.31 -21.38 12.15
C GLN A 204 -26.03 -22.60 11.64
N ASN A 205 -25.50 -23.33 10.64
CA ASN A 205 -26.11 -24.53 10.07
C ASN A 205 -25.49 -25.85 10.53
N ASP A 206 -24.66 -25.85 11.57
CA ASP A 206 -24.26 -27.10 12.21
C ASP A 206 -25.38 -27.62 13.13
N GLY A 207 -26.25 -28.41 12.54
CA GLY A 207 -27.20 -29.23 13.25
C GLY A 207 -26.48 -30.31 14.09
N PRO A 208 -27.19 -31.01 15.02
CA PRO A 208 -26.59 -31.80 16.08
C PRO A 208 -25.74 -32.96 15.55
N ALA A 209 -24.55 -33.10 16.13
CA ALA A 209 -23.56 -34.13 15.82
C ALA A 209 -24.18 -35.56 15.94
N ILE A 210 -24.09 -36.32 14.85
CA ILE A 210 -24.39 -37.77 14.85
C ILE A 210 -23.17 -38.46 15.51
N PRO A 211 -23.39 -39.36 16.50
CA PRO A 211 -22.30 -40.04 17.18
C PRO A 211 -21.61 -41.05 16.25
N VAL A 212 -20.32 -40.92 16.09
CA VAL A 212 -19.46 -41.89 15.38
C VAL A 212 -19.39 -43.16 16.16
N ALA A 213 -19.97 -44.23 15.61
CA ALA A 213 -19.83 -45.59 16.13
C ALA A 213 -18.38 -46.08 15.89
N VAL A 214 -17.77 -46.49 16.97
CA VAL A 214 -16.47 -47.17 17.00
C VAL A 214 -16.57 -48.51 16.29
N VAL A 215 -15.90 -48.70 15.15
CA VAL A 215 -15.67 -50.01 14.58
C VAL A 215 -14.23 -50.44 14.94
N ARG A 216 -14.21 -51.49 15.80
CA ARG A 216 -12.97 -52.16 16.23
C ARG A 216 -12.37 -53.03 15.12
N ASP A 217 -11.09 -53.13 15.17
CA ASP A 217 -10.16 -54.05 14.54
C ASP A 217 -10.66 -55.35 13.94
N ALA A 218 -10.22 -55.65 12.71
CA ALA A 218 -9.94 -57.03 12.30
C ALA A 218 -8.66 -57.07 11.47
N ASN A 219 -7.58 -57.40 12.14
CA ASN A 219 -6.31 -57.85 11.62
C ASN A 219 -6.49 -59.24 10.97
N ARG A 220 -6.09 -59.43 9.70
CA ARG A 220 -5.68 -60.74 9.21
C ARG A 220 -4.66 -60.66 8.06
N SER A 221 -3.51 -61.10 8.38
CA SER A 221 -2.44 -61.55 7.55
C SER A 221 -2.83 -62.52 6.44
N VAL A 222 -2.31 -62.40 5.22
CA VAL A 222 -1.97 -63.54 4.36
C VAL A 222 -0.73 -63.23 3.54
N GLN A 223 0.11 -64.25 3.48
CA GLN A 223 1.47 -64.35 3.01
C GLN A 223 1.65 -64.30 1.49
N SER A 224 2.78 -63.83 1.12
CA SER A 224 3.81 -64.38 0.18
C SER A 224 3.40 -65.19 -1.03
N GLY A 225 3.99 -64.82 -2.19
CA GLY A 225 4.28 -65.72 -3.29
C GLY A 225 4.85 -64.96 -4.52
N PRO A 226 5.92 -65.42 -5.10
CA PRO A 226 6.74 -64.68 -6.05
C PRO A 226 6.47 -65.06 -7.50
N GLY A 227 6.89 -64.19 -8.41
CA GLY A 227 7.26 -64.73 -9.73
C GLY A 227 6.79 -63.93 -10.94
N ILE A 228 7.81 -63.61 -11.65
CA ILE A 228 7.99 -63.64 -13.10
C ILE A 228 8.13 -62.28 -13.80
N CYS A 229 9.40 -62.08 -14.06
CA CYS A 229 9.99 -61.18 -15.06
C CYS A 229 9.47 -61.52 -16.47
N ARG A 230 9.12 -60.50 -17.28
CA ARG A 230 9.37 -60.54 -18.72
C ARG A 230 9.73 -59.15 -19.24
N ARG A 231 10.88 -59.15 -19.85
CA ARG A 231 11.41 -58.10 -20.73
C ARG A 231 10.58 -58.03 -22.02
N ASP A 232 10.90 -56.95 -22.71
CA ASP A 232 10.86 -56.62 -24.14
C ASP A 232 9.73 -55.67 -24.55
N LEU A 233 10.07 -54.55 -25.04
CA LEU A 233 10.42 -54.00 -26.34
C LEU A 233 10.22 -52.47 -26.30
N CYS A 234 11.25 -51.75 -26.43
CA CYS A 234 11.66 -50.77 -27.43
C CYS A 234 10.67 -50.41 -28.52
N ASN A 235 10.22 -49.15 -28.58
CA ASN A 235 10.48 -48.20 -29.67
C ASN A 235 10.18 -46.79 -29.19
#